data_4bdb8d74b95d9f0bcfca6953c94825b7
#
_entry.id   4bdb8d74b95d9f0bcfca6953c94825b7
#
_cell.length_a   1.000
_cell.length_b   1.000
_cell.length_c   1.000
_cell.angle_alpha   90.00
_cell.angle_beta   90.00
_cell.angle_gamma   90.00
#
_symmetry.space_group_name_H-M   'P 1'
#
loop_
_entity.id
_entity.type
_entity.pdbx_description
1 polymer ?
#
loop_
_entity_poly.entity_id
_entity_poly.type
_entity_poly.pdbx_seq_one_letter_code
_entity_poly.pdbx_strand_id
1 'polypeptide(L)'
;MRQTPKTPWRHAVARRPVVLALVAGVLAACHGGPSDVVGGGGPAGAHTSITLVAYSAPEPGWRTVIPAFNASEEGKDVQVITSYGSSGDQSRGVVDGKPADLVNFSVEPDITRLVKDGKVSKDWNADVTKGIAFGSVVTLVVRAGNPKNIKDWDDLLRPGVEVITPSPLSSGSAKWNLLAPYAVKSEGGRNHQAGIDFVSTLVREHVKLRPGSGREATDVFVQGSGDVLISYENEAIATERQGKPVQHITPSQTFKIENPLAVVTTTSHLAAATAFKNFQYTAAAQKLWAQSGFRPVDPAVAADFRGQFPVPAKLWTIADLGGWDIVDPQLFDKGTGNITKIYMQVTG
;
A
#
# COMPACT_ATOMS: atom_id res chain seq x y z
N MET A 1 -45.25 -37.64 39.85
CA MET A 1 -44.80 -38.97 40.35
C MET A 1 -43.80 -39.56 39.37
N ARG A 2 -42.67 -40.05 39.92
CA ARG A 2 -41.58 -40.83 39.34
C ARG A 2 -40.50 -40.06 38.58
N GLN A 3 -39.46 -39.79 39.33
CA GLN A 3 -38.11 -39.49 38.89
C GLN A 3 -37.45 -40.78 38.42
N THR A 4 -36.59 -40.70 37.37
CA THR A 4 -35.59 -41.69 37.01
C THR A 4 -34.21 -41.08 37.01
N PRO A 5 -33.16 -41.80 37.41
CA PRO A 5 -31.88 -41.23 37.85
C PRO A 5 -30.84 -41.08 36.73
N LYS A 6 -29.95 -40.11 36.92
CA LYS A 6 -28.78 -39.85 36.10
C LYS A 6 -27.64 -40.82 36.41
N THR A 7 -27.09 -41.44 35.38
CA THR A 7 -25.84 -42.21 35.48
C THR A 7 -24.65 -41.39 34.95
N PRO A 8 -23.51 -41.33 35.64
CA PRO A 8 -22.32 -40.63 35.16
C PRO A 8 -21.41 -41.51 34.32
N TRP A 9 -20.99 -41.03 33.19
CA TRP A 9 -19.99 -41.71 32.35
C TRP A 9 -18.58 -41.36 32.85
N ARG A 10 -17.82 -42.40 33.22
CA ARG A 10 -16.41 -42.31 33.58
C ARG A 10 -15.58 -42.41 32.28
N HIS A 11 -14.75 -41.37 32.00
CA HIS A 11 -13.73 -41.45 30.98
C HIS A 11 -12.47 -42.11 31.54
N ALA A 12 -12.12 -43.25 30.98
CA ALA A 12 -10.87 -43.95 31.24
C ALA A 12 -9.73 -43.29 30.44
N VAL A 13 -8.70 -42.84 31.16
CA VAL A 13 -7.47 -42.32 30.58
C VAL A 13 -6.51 -43.47 30.36
N ALA A 14 -6.26 -43.81 29.10
CA ALA A 14 -5.24 -44.81 28.72
C ALA A 14 -3.83 -44.09 28.64
N ARG A 15 -2.97 -44.45 29.57
CA ARG A 15 -1.54 -44.09 29.53
C ARG A 15 -0.80 -45.02 28.57
N ARG A 16 -0.10 -44.48 27.59
CA ARG A 16 0.89 -45.19 26.78
C ARG A 16 2.31 -44.88 27.26
N PRO A 17 3.22 -45.85 27.36
CA PRO A 17 4.59 -45.62 27.81
C PRO A 17 5.48 -45.03 26.70
N VAL A 18 6.35 -44.11 27.09
CA VAL A 18 7.43 -43.54 26.28
C VAL A 18 8.60 -44.54 26.33
N VAL A 19 9.03 -45.02 25.17
CA VAL A 19 10.26 -45.79 25.01
C VAL A 19 11.39 -44.80 24.63
N LEU A 20 12.34 -44.68 25.53
CA LEU A 20 13.60 -43.93 25.33
C LEU A 20 14.59 -44.89 24.66
N ALA A 21 15.04 -44.63 23.46
CA ALA A 21 16.17 -45.31 22.84
C ALA A 21 17.40 -44.38 22.86
N LEU A 22 18.36 -44.75 23.72
CA LEU A 22 19.72 -44.24 23.75
C LEU A 22 20.51 -44.90 22.60
N VAL A 23 21.15 -44.10 21.74
CA VAL A 23 22.22 -44.57 20.85
C VAL A 23 23.48 -43.81 21.19
N ALA A 24 24.45 -44.54 21.71
CA ALA A 24 25.78 -44.09 22.08
C ALA A 24 26.69 -43.98 20.84
N GLY A 25 27.59 -43.00 20.88
CA GLY A 25 28.49 -42.63 19.85
C GLY A 25 29.64 -43.58 19.56
N VAL A 26 30.30 -43.38 18.42
CA VAL A 26 31.69 -43.80 18.17
C VAL A 26 32.43 -42.66 17.49
N LEU A 27 33.41 -42.10 18.18
CA LEU A 27 34.47 -41.27 17.62
C LEU A 27 35.47 -42.17 16.93
N ALA A 28 35.75 -41.90 15.65
CA ALA A 28 36.97 -42.42 15.00
C ALA A 28 37.68 -41.25 14.32
N ALA A 29 38.82 -40.88 14.88
CA ALA A 29 39.80 -40.02 14.24
C ALA A 29 40.66 -40.86 13.29
N CYS A 30 40.83 -40.45 12.04
CA CYS A 30 41.92 -40.89 11.18
C CYS A 30 42.53 -39.71 10.46
N HIS A 31 43.82 -39.51 10.66
CA HIS A 31 44.74 -38.68 9.89
C HIS A 31 44.98 -39.29 8.52
N GLY A 32 45.06 -38.46 7.48
CA GLY A 32 45.51 -38.86 6.17
C GLY A 32 45.64 -37.64 5.26
N GLY A 33 46.84 -37.41 4.76
CA GLY A 33 47.38 -36.24 4.12
C GLY A 33 46.84 -35.88 2.68
N PRO A 34 47.53 -34.97 2.00
CA PRO A 34 46.92 -34.13 0.95
C PRO A 34 46.81 -34.84 -0.39
N SER A 35 45.68 -34.68 -1.07
CA SER A 35 45.55 -34.99 -2.48
C SER A 35 44.85 -33.83 -3.19
N ASP A 36 45.59 -33.21 -4.09
CA ASP A 36 45.09 -32.23 -5.04
C ASP A 36 43.96 -32.81 -5.87
N VAL A 37 42.77 -32.23 -5.76
CA VAL A 37 41.74 -32.35 -6.79
C VAL A 37 41.29 -30.96 -7.17
N VAL A 38 41.78 -30.48 -8.28
CA VAL A 38 41.25 -29.36 -9.03
C VAL A 38 39.87 -29.78 -9.53
N GLY A 39 38.84 -29.26 -8.89
CA GLY A 39 37.43 -29.37 -9.29
C GLY A 39 36.80 -28.03 -9.14
N GLY A 40 36.75 -27.25 -10.24
CA GLY A 40 36.07 -25.98 -10.29
C GLY A 40 34.55 -26.15 -10.08
N GLY A 41 34.10 -25.83 -8.92
CA GLY A 41 32.73 -25.53 -8.58
C GLY A 41 32.78 -24.25 -7.75
N GLY A 42 32.69 -23.10 -8.45
CA GLY A 42 32.45 -21.84 -7.76
C GLY A 42 31.16 -21.97 -6.96
N PRO A 43 31.04 -21.32 -5.76
CA PRO A 43 29.80 -21.31 -5.02
C PRO A 43 28.71 -20.75 -5.97
N ALA A 44 27.56 -21.45 -6.04
CA ALA A 44 26.35 -20.94 -6.67
C ALA A 44 26.17 -19.50 -6.15
N GLY A 45 26.13 -18.52 -7.06
CA GLY A 45 26.25 -17.10 -6.77
C GLY A 45 25.40 -16.70 -5.59
N ALA A 46 26.02 -16.11 -4.58
CA ALA A 46 25.32 -15.60 -3.42
C ALA A 46 24.40 -14.47 -3.90
N HIS A 47 23.08 -14.74 -3.96
CA HIS A 47 22.10 -13.71 -4.27
C HIS A 47 22.13 -12.61 -3.20
N THR A 48 22.22 -11.35 -3.64
CA THR A 48 22.04 -10.20 -2.77
C THR A 48 20.55 -10.06 -2.45
N SER A 49 20.17 -10.19 -1.18
CA SER A 49 18.78 -9.99 -0.77
C SER A 49 18.55 -8.55 -0.37
N ILE A 50 17.54 -7.91 -0.95
CA ILE A 50 17.08 -6.56 -0.56
C ILE A 50 15.63 -6.62 -0.10
N THR A 51 15.29 -5.80 0.89
CA THR A 51 13.95 -5.73 1.47
C THR A 51 13.24 -4.45 1.03
N LEU A 52 12.11 -4.61 0.34
CA LEU A 52 11.17 -3.55 0.01
C LEU A 52 10.05 -3.51 1.05
N VAL A 53 9.98 -2.44 1.84
CA VAL A 53 8.87 -2.16 2.74
C VAL A 53 7.90 -1.22 2.02
N ALA A 54 6.69 -1.70 1.75
CA ALA A 54 5.73 -0.99 0.90
C ALA A 54 4.31 -0.94 1.49
N TYR A 55 3.52 0.04 1.06
CA TYR A 55 2.09 0.01 1.32
C TYR A 55 1.40 -1.07 0.46
N SER A 56 0.21 -1.54 0.87
CA SER A 56 -0.37 -2.77 0.33
C SER A 56 -1.00 -2.64 -1.06
N ALA A 57 -1.49 -1.46 -1.45
CA ALA A 57 -2.19 -1.29 -2.72
C ALA A 57 -1.35 -1.66 -3.97
N PRO A 58 -0.04 -1.38 -4.07
CA PRO A 58 0.75 -1.74 -5.24
C PRO A 58 1.25 -3.19 -5.26
N GLU A 59 0.91 -4.02 -4.29
CA GLU A 59 1.36 -5.41 -4.25
C GLU A 59 1.13 -6.18 -5.57
N PRO A 60 -0.04 -6.09 -6.25
CA PRO A 60 -0.23 -6.76 -7.54
C PRO A 60 0.75 -6.27 -8.62
N GLY A 61 1.08 -4.97 -8.63
CA GLY A 61 2.07 -4.40 -9.55
C GLY A 61 3.48 -4.90 -9.22
N TRP A 62 3.87 -4.92 -7.96
CA TRP A 62 5.15 -5.45 -7.52
C TRP A 62 5.34 -6.93 -7.91
N ARG A 63 4.29 -7.75 -7.81
CA ARG A 63 4.31 -9.15 -8.26
C ARG A 63 4.62 -9.31 -9.75
N THR A 64 4.38 -8.27 -10.56
CA THR A 64 4.68 -8.24 -11.99
C THR A 64 6.06 -7.64 -12.27
N VAL A 65 6.41 -6.56 -11.58
CA VAL A 65 7.63 -5.79 -11.83
C VAL A 65 8.88 -6.46 -11.25
N ILE A 66 8.80 -7.08 -10.06
CA ILE A 66 9.94 -7.76 -9.43
C ILE A 66 10.49 -8.89 -10.32
N PRO A 67 9.70 -9.82 -10.88
CA PRO A 67 10.22 -10.82 -11.81
C PRO A 67 10.88 -10.23 -13.06
N ALA A 68 10.36 -9.11 -13.57
CA ALA A 68 10.97 -8.43 -14.71
C ALA A 68 12.32 -7.79 -14.36
N PHE A 69 12.45 -7.22 -13.15
CA PHE A 69 13.75 -6.77 -12.64
C PHE A 69 14.72 -7.94 -12.51
N ASN A 70 14.30 -9.05 -11.89
CA ASN A 70 15.14 -10.23 -11.71
C ASN A 70 15.60 -10.87 -13.04
N ALA A 71 14.87 -10.63 -14.13
CA ALA A 71 15.25 -11.06 -15.47
C ALA A 71 16.21 -10.08 -16.18
N SER A 72 16.46 -8.90 -15.62
CA SER A 72 17.42 -7.92 -16.16
C SER A 72 18.86 -8.23 -15.73
N GLU A 73 19.84 -7.66 -16.43
CA GLU A 73 21.26 -7.82 -16.08
C GLU A 73 21.57 -7.29 -14.67
N GLU A 74 20.92 -6.19 -14.27
CA GLU A 74 21.12 -5.56 -12.95
C GLU A 74 20.44 -6.32 -11.82
N GLY A 75 19.42 -7.12 -12.14
CA GLY A 75 18.57 -7.81 -11.16
C GLY A 75 18.77 -9.31 -11.03
N LYS A 76 19.50 -9.95 -11.96
CA LYS A 76 19.61 -11.43 -12.06
C LYS A 76 20.16 -12.10 -10.79
N ASP A 77 21.00 -11.40 -10.04
CA ASP A 77 21.59 -11.89 -8.79
C ASP A 77 20.99 -11.21 -7.54
N VAL A 78 19.81 -10.57 -7.69
CA VAL A 78 19.13 -9.88 -6.61
C VAL A 78 17.82 -10.57 -6.26
N GLN A 79 17.63 -10.90 -4.98
CA GLN A 79 16.36 -11.35 -4.44
C GLN A 79 15.65 -10.17 -3.76
N VAL A 80 14.42 -9.85 -4.20
CA VAL A 80 13.61 -8.82 -3.57
C VAL A 80 12.62 -9.46 -2.59
N ILE A 81 12.80 -9.18 -1.31
CA ILE A 81 11.90 -9.57 -0.23
C ILE A 81 10.93 -8.41 0.00
N THR A 82 9.64 -8.70 0.14
CA THR A 82 8.61 -7.67 0.28
C THR A 82 7.89 -7.73 1.62
N SER A 83 7.55 -6.57 2.18
CA SER A 83 6.71 -6.45 3.35
C SER A 83 5.62 -5.40 3.09
N TYR A 84 4.35 -5.82 3.13
CA TYR A 84 3.21 -4.97 2.83
C TYR A 84 2.36 -4.67 4.08
N GLY A 85 1.75 -3.49 4.11
CA GLY A 85 0.85 -3.06 5.18
C GLY A 85 0.27 -1.67 4.91
N SER A 86 -0.34 -1.05 5.91
CA SER A 86 -0.76 0.34 5.80
C SER A 86 0.46 1.27 5.78
N SER A 87 0.44 2.30 4.93
CA SER A 87 1.59 3.16 4.64
C SER A 87 2.20 3.78 5.90
N GLY A 88 1.35 4.37 6.75
CA GLY A 88 1.80 5.01 7.97
C GLY A 88 2.38 4.03 9.00
N ASP A 89 1.84 2.79 9.09
CA ASP A 89 2.37 1.77 10.00
C ASP A 89 3.70 1.22 9.49
N GLN A 90 3.82 0.98 8.19
CA GLN A 90 5.09 0.57 7.58
C GLN A 90 6.18 1.61 7.79
N SER A 91 5.86 2.89 7.59
CA SER A 91 6.82 3.98 7.82
C SER A 91 7.24 4.06 9.29
N ARG A 92 6.30 3.98 10.25
CA ARG A 92 6.63 3.92 11.68
C ARG A 92 7.48 2.71 12.01
N GLY A 93 7.11 1.53 11.48
CA GLY A 93 7.88 0.31 11.69
C GLY A 93 9.33 0.43 11.23
N VAL A 94 9.60 1.10 10.11
CA VAL A 94 10.98 1.35 9.65
C VAL A 94 11.71 2.30 10.61
N VAL A 95 11.06 3.35 11.12
CA VAL A 95 11.63 4.21 12.17
C VAL A 95 11.98 3.38 13.41
N ASP A 96 11.10 2.48 13.81
CA ASP A 96 11.24 1.61 14.98
C ASP A 96 12.21 0.43 14.76
N GLY A 97 12.92 0.37 13.61
CA GLY A 97 13.98 -0.61 13.36
C GLY A 97 13.60 -1.77 12.46
N LYS A 98 12.42 -1.77 11.81
CA LYS A 98 12.08 -2.77 10.80
C LYS A 98 13.08 -2.72 9.66
N PRO A 99 13.72 -3.86 9.30
CA PRO A 99 14.67 -3.89 8.21
C PRO A 99 14.05 -3.46 6.87
N ALA A 100 14.74 -2.57 6.17
CA ALA A 100 14.35 -2.09 4.85
C ALA A 100 15.59 -1.61 4.08
N ASP A 101 15.67 -1.96 2.80
CA ASP A 101 16.62 -1.40 1.85
C ASP A 101 15.96 -0.32 0.98
N LEU A 102 14.67 -0.51 0.69
CA LEU A 102 13.83 0.47 0.00
C LEU A 102 12.48 0.60 0.71
N VAL A 103 11.91 1.77 0.55
CA VAL A 103 10.54 2.06 1.01
C VAL A 103 9.71 2.62 -0.13
N ASN A 104 8.46 2.12 -0.26
CA ASN A 104 7.46 2.65 -1.18
C ASN A 104 6.18 2.95 -0.40
N PHE A 105 5.89 4.21 -0.20
CA PHE A 105 4.74 4.61 0.60
C PHE A 105 3.66 5.28 -0.24
N SER A 106 2.49 5.41 0.36
CA SER A 106 1.34 6.02 -0.29
C SER A 106 1.48 7.54 -0.40
N VAL A 107 2.10 8.19 0.58
CA VAL A 107 2.20 9.65 0.71
C VAL A 107 3.61 10.08 1.10
N GLU A 108 4.00 11.28 0.67
CA GLU A 108 5.30 11.89 0.99
C GLU A 108 5.54 12.06 2.50
N PRO A 109 4.58 12.46 3.36
CA PRO A 109 4.79 12.55 4.80
C PRO A 109 5.33 11.28 5.45
N ASP A 110 5.04 10.11 4.89
CA ASP A 110 5.58 8.84 5.38
C ASP A 110 7.06 8.66 5.00
N ILE A 111 7.53 9.23 3.88
CA ILE A 111 8.98 9.34 3.57
C ILE A 111 9.63 10.43 4.43
N THR A 112 8.98 11.58 4.57
CA THR A 112 9.49 12.72 5.37
C THR A 112 9.76 12.30 6.83
N ARG A 113 8.96 11.39 7.38
CA ARG A 113 9.23 10.80 8.70
C ARG A 113 10.58 10.08 8.75
N LEU A 114 10.94 9.32 7.71
CA LEU A 114 12.22 8.63 7.61
C LEU A 114 13.38 9.59 7.35
N VAL A 115 13.13 10.68 6.60
CA VAL A 115 14.12 11.75 6.41
C VAL A 115 14.46 12.41 7.75
N LYS A 116 13.45 12.73 8.56
CA LYS A 116 13.65 13.29 9.91
C LYS A 116 14.41 12.35 10.85
N ASP A 117 14.25 11.03 10.65
CA ASP A 117 14.96 10.00 11.41
C ASP A 117 16.34 9.63 10.81
N GLY A 118 16.75 10.28 9.72
CA GLY A 118 18.01 10.01 9.04
C GLY A 118 18.08 8.72 8.23
N LYS A 119 16.97 7.98 8.10
CA LYS A 119 16.88 6.72 7.36
C LYS A 119 16.67 6.88 5.87
N VAL A 120 16.28 8.05 5.40
CA VAL A 120 16.17 8.40 3.98
C VAL A 120 16.89 9.74 3.78
N SER A 121 17.62 9.88 2.66
CA SER A 121 18.30 11.12 2.32
C SER A 121 17.29 12.25 2.13
N LYS A 122 17.66 13.47 2.53
CA LYS A 122 16.88 14.68 2.25
C LYS A 122 16.70 14.94 0.75
N ASP A 123 17.61 14.42 -0.07
CA ASP A 123 17.62 14.58 -1.53
C ASP A 123 16.93 13.42 -2.26
N TRP A 124 16.12 12.62 -1.57
CA TRP A 124 15.44 11.44 -2.14
C TRP A 124 14.55 11.78 -3.35
N ASN A 125 14.04 12.99 -3.41
CA ASN A 125 13.13 13.52 -4.43
C ASN A 125 13.77 14.58 -5.35
N ALA A 126 15.11 14.62 -5.43
CA ALA A 126 15.83 15.63 -6.22
C ALA A 126 15.81 15.35 -7.74
N ASP A 127 15.41 14.16 -8.17
CA ASP A 127 15.29 13.81 -9.59
C ASP A 127 14.05 14.44 -10.25
N VAL A 128 13.98 14.35 -11.60
CA VAL A 128 12.89 14.94 -12.40
C VAL A 128 11.52 14.33 -12.06
N THR A 129 11.47 13.11 -11.54
CA THR A 129 10.25 12.41 -11.11
C THR A 129 9.86 12.76 -9.69
N LYS A 130 10.71 13.53 -8.97
CA LYS A 130 10.56 13.84 -7.55
C LYS A 130 10.41 12.58 -6.68
N GLY A 131 11.13 11.51 -7.04
CA GLY A 131 11.08 10.22 -6.35
C GLY A 131 9.75 9.47 -6.53
N ILE A 132 8.87 9.90 -7.44
CA ILE A 132 7.58 9.24 -7.69
C ILE A 132 7.78 8.16 -8.74
N ALA A 133 7.54 6.90 -8.37
CA ALA A 133 7.73 5.76 -9.25
C ALA A 133 6.52 5.49 -10.16
N PHE A 134 5.33 5.75 -9.66
CA PHE A 134 4.04 5.60 -10.34
C PHE A 134 2.97 6.41 -9.61
N GLY A 135 1.83 6.59 -10.24
CA GLY A 135 0.72 7.33 -9.66
C GLY A 135 -0.64 6.67 -9.90
N SER A 136 -1.67 7.34 -9.43
CA SER A 136 -3.07 6.98 -9.64
C SER A 136 -3.95 8.24 -9.57
N VAL A 137 -5.26 8.06 -9.56
CA VAL A 137 -6.22 9.10 -9.17
C VAL A 137 -7.20 8.52 -8.16
N VAL A 138 -7.80 9.38 -7.35
CA VAL A 138 -8.90 8.95 -6.47
C VAL A 138 -10.14 8.69 -7.31
N THR A 139 -10.81 7.57 -7.06
CA THR A 139 -12.01 7.14 -7.77
C THR A 139 -13.08 6.63 -6.80
N LEU A 140 -14.31 6.50 -7.29
CA LEU A 140 -15.44 5.93 -6.58
C LEU A 140 -15.71 4.53 -7.14
N VAL A 141 -15.57 3.51 -6.31
CA VAL A 141 -15.93 2.14 -6.68
C VAL A 141 -17.34 1.86 -6.19
N VAL A 142 -18.19 1.39 -7.07
CA VAL A 142 -19.61 1.10 -6.80
C VAL A 142 -19.94 -0.34 -7.15
N ARG A 143 -21.07 -0.83 -6.70
CA ARG A 143 -21.61 -2.13 -7.09
C ARG A 143 -21.86 -2.17 -8.58
N ALA A 144 -21.75 -3.34 -9.21
CA ALA A 144 -22.06 -3.53 -10.63
C ALA A 144 -23.47 -2.98 -10.96
N GLY A 145 -23.56 -2.25 -12.05
CA GLY A 145 -24.80 -1.58 -12.47
C GLY A 145 -25.13 -0.30 -11.71
N ASN A 146 -24.29 0.11 -10.74
CA ASN A 146 -24.44 1.36 -9.98
C ASN A 146 -25.84 1.61 -9.43
N PRO A 147 -26.39 0.72 -8.57
CA PRO A 147 -27.78 0.77 -8.13
C PRO A 147 -28.13 2.05 -7.36
N LYS A 148 -27.14 2.73 -6.78
CA LYS A 148 -27.33 4.02 -6.10
C LYS A 148 -27.16 5.22 -7.05
N ASN A 149 -26.91 5.02 -8.35
CA ASN A 149 -26.70 6.07 -9.34
C ASN A 149 -25.70 7.14 -8.85
N ILE A 150 -24.54 6.68 -8.35
CA ILE A 150 -23.43 7.54 -7.92
C ILE A 150 -22.71 8.06 -9.17
N LYS A 151 -22.45 9.38 -9.24
CA LYS A 151 -21.77 10.01 -10.37
C LYS A 151 -20.60 10.90 -9.93
N ASP A 152 -20.76 11.58 -8.80
CA ASP A 152 -19.79 12.53 -8.30
C ASP A 152 -19.83 12.60 -6.76
N TRP A 153 -19.00 13.43 -6.17
CA TRP A 153 -18.80 13.58 -4.71
C TRP A 153 -20.08 13.90 -3.95
N ASP A 154 -20.97 14.75 -4.49
CA ASP A 154 -22.22 15.12 -3.81
C ASP A 154 -23.17 13.94 -3.62
N ASP A 155 -23.10 12.95 -4.49
CA ASP A 155 -23.91 11.74 -4.34
C ASP A 155 -23.57 10.93 -3.10
N LEU A 156 -22.37 11.10 -2.54
CA LEU A 156 -21.94 10.41 -1.34
C LEU A 156 -22.68 10.90 -0.08
N LEU A 157 -23.22 12.12 -0.12
CA LEU A 157 -23.97 12.70 1.01
C LEU A 157 -25.48 12.49 0.90
N ARG A 158 -25.95 11.70 -0.07
CA ARG A 158 -27.39 11.39 -0.17
C ARG A 158 -27.82 10.44 0.95
N PRO A 159 -29.04 10.63 1.50
CA PRO A 159 -29.57 9.73 2.53
C PRO A 159 -29.49 8.24 2.10
N GLY A 160 -29.03 7.40 3.01
CA GLY A 160 -28.93 5.96 2.78
C GLY A 160 -27.78 5.51 1.87
N VAL A 161 -26.82 6.38 1.53
CA VAL A 161 -25.57 5.99 0.89
C VAL A 161 -24.55 5.68 1.98
N GLU A 162 -24.01 4.47 1.96
CA GLU A 162 -22.98 4.00 2.88
C GLU A 162 -21.61 3.97 2.18
N VAL A 163 -20.66 4.72 2.74
CA VAL A 163 -19.31 4.89 2.20
C VAL A 163 -18.30 4.10 3.01
N ILE A 164 -17.34 3.48 2.30
CA ILE A 164 -16.14 2.89 2.89
C ILE A 164 -14.93 3.70 2.42
N THR A 165 -14.05 4.01 3.35
CA THR A 165 -12.71 4.54 3.10
C THR A 165 -11.81 4.19 4.28
N PRO A 166 -10.52 3.93 4.09
CA PRO A 166 -9.64 3.56 5.20
C PRO A 166 -9.47 4.72 6.20
N SER A 167 -8.87 4.41 7.35
CA SER A 167 -8.58 5.41 8.38
C SER A 167 -7.32 6.22 8.03
N PRO A 168 -7.35 7.56 8.06
CA PRO A 168 -6.16 8.38 7.85
C PRO A 168 -5.15 8.32 9.01
N LEU A 169 -5.53 7.70 10.14
CA LEU A 169 -4.64 7.50 11.29
C LEU A 169 -3.56 6.45 11.03
N SER A 170 -3.83 5.51 10.11
CA SER A 170 -2.91 4.43 9.71
C SER A 170 -2.58 4.45 8.22
N SER A 171 -3.56 4.78 7.38
CA SER A 171 -3.50 4.63 5.92
C SER A 171 -3.15 5.95 5.22
N GLY A 172 -2.06 5.96 4.46
CA GLY A 172 -1.79 7.04 3.53
C GLY A 172 -2.82 7.14 2.39
N SER A 173 -3.42 5.99 1.99
CA SER A 173 -4.49 5.99 0.98
C SER A 173 -5.71 6.80 1.44
N ALA A 174 -6.04 6.75 2.73
CA ALA A 174 -7.13 7.54 3.28
C ALA A 174 -6.90 9.04 3.15
N LYS A 175 -5.64 9.50 3.26
CA LYS A 175 -5.32 10.91 3.08
C LYS A 175 -5.70 11.37 1.68
N TRP A 176 -5.29 10.64 0.64
CA TRP A 176 -5.67 10.93 -0.75
C TRP A 176 -7.19 10.88 -0.96
N ASN A 177 -7.84 9.83 -0.44
CA ASN A 177 -9.28 9.64 -0.57
C ASN A 177 -10.10 10.80 0.02
N LEU A 178 -9.61 11.42 1.10
CA LEU A 178 -10.26 12.55 1.74
C LEU A 178 -9.83 13.90 1.16
N LEU A 179 -8.60 13.98 0.61
CA LEU A 179 -8.13 15.17 -0.12
C LEU A 179 -8.93 15.42 -1.40
N ALA A 180 -9.40 14.39 -2.08
CA ALA A 180 -10.13 14.56 -3.32
C ALA A 180 -11.42 15.37 -3.13
N PRO A 181 -12.40 14.95 -2.30
CA PRO A 181 -13.59 15.78 -2.05
C PRO A 181 -13.25 17.09 -1.34
N TYR A 182 -12.26 17.11 -0.43
CA TYR A 182 -11.80 18.35 0.18
C TYR A 182 -11.34 19.38 -0.87
N ALA A 183 -10.46 18.99 -1.79
CA ALA A 183 -9.94 19.89 -2.82
C ALA A 183 -11.03 20.39 -3.76
N VAL A 184 -11.97 19.53 -4.13
CA VAL A 184 -13.12 19.90 -4.96
C VAL A 184 -14.00 20.92 -4.25
N LYS A 185 -14.37 20.66 -2.99
CA LYS A 185 -15.31 21.52 -2.26
C LYS A 185 -14.69 22.79 -1.70
N SER A 186 -13.39 22.76 -1.41
CA SER A 186 -12.63 23.96 -1.05
C SER A 186 -12.12 24.77 -2.25
N GLU A 187 -12.38 24.31 -3.49
CA GLU A 187 -11.86 24.90 -4.71
C GLU A 187 -10.32 25.06 -4.68
N GLY A 188 -9.62 23.98 -4.31
CA GLY A 188 -8.18 23.99 -4.17
C GLY A 188 -7.69 24.76 -2.93
N GLY A 189 -8.42 24.68 -1.84
CA GLY A 189 -8.07 25.32 -0.56
C GLY A 189 -8.55 26.75 -0.41
N ARG A 190 -9.08 27.41 -1.46
CA ARG A 190 -9.56 28.79 -1.39
C ARG A 190 -10.71 28.98 -0.39
N ASN A 191 -11.59 27.99 -0.29
CA ASN A 191 -12.65 27.94 0.70
C ASN A 191 -12.44 26.74 1.63
N HIS A 192 -11.46 26.85 2.52
CA HIS A 192 -11.08 25.80 3.47
C HIS A 192 -12.28 25.23 4.22
N GLN A 193 -13.17 26.10 4.72
CA GLN A 193 -14.30 25.68 5.54
C GLN A 193 -15.28 24.78 4.76
N ALA A 194 -15.60 25.13 3.51
CA ALA A 194 -16.49 24.28 2.68
C ALA A 194 -15.90 22.87 2.45
N GLY A 195 -14.58 22.77 2.26
CA GLY A 195 -13.91 21.47 2.18
C GLY A 195 -14.01 20.66 3.47
N ILE A 196 -13.80 21.31 4.62
CA ILE A 196 -13.91 20.67 5.95
C ILE A 196 -15.36 20.26 6.26
N ASP A 197 -16.33 21.10 5.96
CA ASP A 197 -17.75 20.80 6.21
C ASP A 197 -18.20 19.58 5.40
N PHE A 198 -17.80 19.50 4.12
CA PHE A 198 -18.11 18.33 3.31
C PHE A 198 -17.47 17.05 3.87
N VAL A 199 -16.17 17.07 4.17
CA VAL A 199 -15.46 15.90 4.72
C VAL A 199 -16.04 15.53 6.10
N SER A 200 -16.41 16.51 6.92
CA SER A 200 -17.02 16.27 8.23
C SER A 200 -18.35 15.54 8.10
N THR A 201 -19.24 16.00 7.23
CA THR A 201 -20.54 15.36 6.96
C THR A 201 -20.31 13.94 6.42
N LEU A 202 -19.43 13.80 5.40
CA LEU A 202 -19.09 12.49 4.83
C LEU A 202 -18.64 11.51 5.91
N VAL A 203 -17.68 11.91 6.75
CA VAL A 203 -17.08 11.03 7.77
C VAL A 203 -18.07 10.69 8.89
N ARG A 204 -18.86 11.66 9.34
CA ARG A 204 -19.79 11.46 10.47
C ARG A 204 -21.04 10.66 10.07
N GLU A 205 -21.59 10.94 8.91
CA GLU A 205 -22.92 10.46 8.55
C GLU A 205 -22.88 9.27 7.58
N HIS A 206 -21.87 9.21 6.69
CA HIS A 206 -21.85 8.27 5.59
C HIS A 206 -20.72 7.24 5.67
N VAL A 207 -19.55 7.55 6.25
CA VAL A 207 -18.45 6.56 6.39
C VAL A 207 -18.79 5.58 7.52
N LYS A 208 -19.21 4.37 7.14
CA LYS A 208 -19.61 3.32 8.09
C LYS A 208 -18.47 2.42 8.53
N LEU A 209 -17.51 2.15 7.62
CA LEU A 209 -16.34 1.32 7.91
C LEU A 209 -15.06 2.08 7.56
N ARG A 210 -14.04 1.93 8.43
CA ARG A 210 -12.76 2.64 8.37
C ARG A 210 -11.59 1.66 8.55
N PRO A 211 -11.37 0.75 7.58
CA PRO A 211 -10.28 -0.24 7.65
C PRO A 211 -8.90 0.40 7.79
N GLY A 212 -7.91 -0.38 8.22
CA GLY A 212 -6.56 0.10 8.49
C GLY A 212 -5.77 0.47 7.23
N SER A 213 -6.13 -0.09 6.07
CA SER A 213 -5.44 0.12 4.80
C SER A 213 -6.41 0.21 3.62
N GLY A 214 -5.93 0.73 2.47
CA GLY A 214 -6.70 0.76 1.22
C GLY A 214 -7.07 -0.64 0.74
N ARG A 215 -6.16 -1.61 0.87
CA ARG A 215 -6.42 -3.01 0.51
C ARG A 215 -7.54 -3.62 1.35
N GLU A 216 -7.48 -3.48 2.67
CA GLU A 216 -8.54 -3.94 3.57
C GLU A 216 -9.88 -3.28 3.25
N ALA A 217 -9.90 -2.00 2.88
CA ALA A 217 -11.12 -1.30 2.48
C ALA A 217 -11.72 -1.92 1.19
N THR A 218 -10.87 -2.26 0.20
CA THR A 218 -11.30 -2.96 -1.01
C THR A 218 -11.85 -4.35 -0.67
N ASP A 219 -11.18 -5.11 0.19
CA ASP A 219 -11.61 -6.46 0.57
C ASP A 219 -12.97 -6.45 1.30
N VAL A 220 -13.16 -5.53 2.26
CA VAL A 220 -14.43 -5.35 2.98
C VAL A 220 -15.55 -4.93 2.02
N PHE A 221 -15.26 -4.04 1.08
CA PHE A 221 -16.22 -3.64 0.05
C PHE A 221 -16.61 -4.84 -0.82
N VAL A 222 -15.65 -5.58 -1.37
CA VAL A 222 -15.90 -6.77 -2.22
C VAL A 222 -16.71 -7.85 -1.48
N GLN A 223 -16.55 -7.98 -0.16
CA GLN A 223 -17.32 -8.89 0.69
C GLN A 223 -18.78 -8.45 0.91
N GLY A 224 -19.18 -7.29 0.41
CA GLY A 224 -20.59 -6.87 0.41
C GLY A 224 -20.93 -5.68 1.30
N SER A 225 -19.97 -5.11 2.04
CA SER A 225 -20.21 -3.94 2.89
C SER A 225 -20.24 -2.65 2.08
N GLY A 226 -21.12 -1.72 2.45
CA GLY A 226 -21.24 -0.38 1.87
C GLY A 226 -21.75 -0.33 0.42
N ASP A 227 -22.09 0.85 -0.02
CA ASP A 227 -22.57 1.14 -1.38
C ASP A 227 -21.45 1.69 -2.27
N VAL A 228 -20.53 2.47 -1.68
CA VAL A 228 -19.42 3.15 -2.37
C VAL A 228 -18.13 2.96 -1.58
N LEU A 229 -17.05 2.63 -2.28
CA LEU A 229 -15.70 2.68 -1.76
C LEU A 229 -14.97 3.85 -2.42
N ILE A 230 -14.45 4.78 -1.62
CA ILE A 230 -13.47 5.76 -2.11
C ILE A 230 -12.11 5.06 -2.16
N SER A 231 -11.52 4.96 -3.33
CA SER A 231 -10.30 4.18 -3.56
C SER A 231 -9.41 4.80 -4.64
N TYR A 232 -8.34 4.09 -4.94
CA TYR A 232 -7.46 4.38 -6.07
C TYR A 232 -8.00 3.72 -7.34
N GLU A 233 -7.78 4.38 -8.49
CA GLU A 233 -8.13 3.84 -9.80
C GLU A 233 -7.45 2.48 -10.06
N ASN A 234 -6.18 2.30 -9.68
CA ASN A 234 -5.48 1.02 -9.84
C ASN A 234 -6.09 -0.12 -9.01
N GLU A 235 -6.59 0.15 -7.81
CA GLU A 235 -7.30 -0.83 -6.98
C GLU A 235 -8.63 -1.23 -7.63
N ALA A 236 -9.36 -0.24 -8.15
CA ALA A 236 -10.61 -0.48 -8.85
C ALA A 236 -10.39 -1.33 -10.11
N ILE A 237 -9.43 -0.94 -10.97
CA ILE A 237 -9.06 -1.69 -12.18
C ILE A 237 -8.64 -3.13 -11.84
N ALA A 238 -7.82 -3.32 -10.80
CA ALA A 238 -7.40 -4.65 -10.37
C ALA A 238 -8.57 -5.51 -9.90
N THR A 239 -9.51 -4.91 -9.18
CA THR A 239 -10.72 -5.58 -8.65
C THR A 239 -11.68 -5.98 -9.79
N GLU A 240 -11.90 -5.10 -10.75
CA GLU A 240 -12.71 -5.37 -11.95
C GLU A 240 -12.10 -6.49 -12.82
N ARG A 241 -10.78 -6.47 -13.01
CA ARG A 241 -10.05 -7.54 -13.75
C ARG A 241 -10.12 -8.89 -13.08
N GLN A 242 -10.29 -8.93 -11.77
CA GLN A 242 -10.56 -10.17 -11.02
C GLN A 242 -12.01 -10.66 -11.18
N GLY A 243 -12.83 -10.00 -11.97
CA GLY A 243 -14.23 -10.36 -12.19
C GLY A 243 -15.14 -10.10 -10.98
N LYS A 244 -14.74 -9.23 -10.06
CA LYS A 244 -15.61 -8.85 -8.95
C LYS A 244 -16.77 -7.98 -9.45
N PRO A 245 -17.97 -8.10 -8.85
CA PRO A 245 -19.17 -7.38 -9.30
C PRO A 245 -19.13 -5.90 -8.87
N VAL A 246 -18.14 -5.18 -9.35
CA VAL A 246 -17.92 -3.75 -9.10
C VAL A 246 -17.63 -3.02 -10.39
N GLN A 247 -17.79 -1.70 -10.38
CA GLN A 247 -17.33 -0.78 -11.41
C GLN A 247 -16.81 0.48 -10.75
N HIS A 248 -15.88 1.18 -11.40
CA HIS A 248 -15.42 2.46 -10.91
C HIS A 248 -15.94 3.63 -11.72
N ILE A 249 -16.01 4.77 -11.07
CA ILE A 249 -16.40 6.06 -11.61
C ILE A 249 -15.31 7.05 -11.23
N THR A 250 -14.62 7.60 -12.21
CA THR A 250 -13.70 8.70 -11.97
C THR A 250 -14.51 10.00 -11.99
N PRO A 251 -14.65 10.72 -10.86
CA PRO A 251 -15.36 11.98 -10.82
C PRO A 251 -14.80 13.01 -11.82
N SER A 252 -15.64 13.95 -12.25
CA SER A 252 -15.22 15.00 -13.18
C SER A 252 -14.07 15.84 -12.67
N GLN A 253 -14.02 16.03 -11.34
CA GLN A 253 -12.89 16.59 -10.61
C GLN A 253 -12.44 15.60 -9.55
N THR A 254 -11.14 15.29 -9.54
CA THR A 254 -10.54 14.38 -8.55
C THR A 254 -9.11 14.77 -8.24
N PHE A 255 -8.40 13.93 -7.48
CA PHE A 255 -7.06 14.21 -6.98
C PHE A 255 -6.02 13.25 -7.56
N LYS A 256 -4.87 13.81 -7.98
CA LYS A 256 -3.70 13.04 -8.42
C LYS A 256 -3.03 12.40 -7.22
N ILE A 257 -2.78 11.11 -7.33
CA ILE A 257 -2.06 10.32 -6.34
C ILE A 257 -0.62 10.14 -6.82
N GLU A 258 0.34 10.44 -5.96
CA GLU A 258 1.77 10.33 -6.22
C GLU A 258 2.41 9.41 -5.17
N ASN A 259 3.00 8.30 -5.63
CA ASN A 259 3.50 7.25 -4.75
C ASN A 259 5.03 7.27 -4.70
N PRO A 260 5.63 7.76 -3.62
CA PRO A 260 7.08 7.90 -3.49
C PRO A 260 7.78 6.56 -3.26
N LEU A 261 8.99 6.47 -3.82
CA LEU A 261 9.93 5.36 -3.66
C LEU A 261 11.31 5.91 -3.29
N ALA A 262 11.87 5.42 -2.20
CA ALA A 262 13.18 5.88 -1.73
C ALA A 262 14.08 4.71 -1.29
N VAL A 263 15.40 4.88 -1.43
CA VAL A 263 16.41 3.98 -0.87
C VAL A 263 16.68 4.39 0.58
N VAL A 264 16.78 3.40 1.46
CA VAL A 264 17.13 3.61 2.87
C VAL A 264 18.63 3.82 3.02
N THR A 265 19.04 4.88 3.70
CA THR A 265 20.46 5.28 3.84
C THR A 265 21.31 4.27 4.61
N THR A 266 20.69 3.50 5.50
CA THR A 266 21.34 2.50 6.34
C THR A 266 21.47 1.12 5.69
N THR A 267 21.07 0.99 4.42
CA THR A 267 21.19 -0.27 3.69
C THR A 267 22.65 -0.68 3.49
N SER A 268 22.94 -1.95 3.73
CA SER A 268 24.23 -2.56 3.34
C SER A 268 24.28 -2.98 1.86
N HIS A 269 23.17 -2.86 1.13
CA HIS A 269 22.99 -3.32 -0.24
C HIS A 269 22.70 -2.16 -1.20
N LEU A 270 23.39 -1.02 -1.01
CA LEU A 270 23.10 0.24 -1.72
C LEU A 270 23.06 0.08 -3.25
N ALA A 271 24.01 -0.67 -3.82
CA ALA A 271 24.07 -0.87 -5.28
C ALA A 271 22.82 -1.60 -5.79
N ALA A 272 22.43 -2.71 -5.16
CA ALA A 272 21.25 -3.49 -5.55
C ALA A 272 19.94 -2.70 -5.32
N ALA A 273 19.83 -2.01 -4.18
CA ALA A 273 18.67 -1.16 -3.90
C ALA A 273 18.54 -0.01 -4.91
N THR A 274 19.66 0.63 -5.27
CA THR A 274 19.67 1.69 -6.28
C THR A 274 19.30 1.15 -7.68
N ALA A 275 19.84 -0.01 -8.07
CA ALA A 275 19.50 -0.66 -9.33
C ALA A 275 18.00 -0.97 -9.39
N PHE A 276 17.43 -1.54 -8.31
CA PHE A 276 16.01 -1.83 -8.24
C PHE A 276 15.15 -0.56 -8.29
N LYS A 277 15.54 0.53 -7.58
CA LYS A 277 14.86 1.83 -7.68
C LYS A 277 14.89 2.34 -9.13
N ASN A 278 16.07 2.36 -9.76
CA ASN A 278 16.24 2.90 -11.11
C ASN A 278 15.45 2.10 -12.15
N PHE A 279 15.36 0.79 -11.99
CA PHE A 279 14.56 -0.07 -12.87
C PHE A 279 13.12 0.40 -12.97
N GLN A 280 12.54 0.94 -11.86
CA GLN A 280 11.15 1.40 -11.84
C GLN A 280 10.87 2.52 -12.85
N TYR A 281 11.89 3.30 -13.25
CA TYR A 281 11.76 4.41 -14.18
C TYR A 281 12.08 4.01 -15.64
N THR A 282 12.44 2.76 -15.90
CA THR A 282 12.61 2.26 -17.27
C THR A 282 11.26 2.16 -17.97
N ALA A 283 11.24 2.36 -19.30
CA ALA A 283 10.01 2.20 -20.08
C ALA A 283 9.38 0.80 -19.92
N ALA A 284 10.20 -0.24 -19.74
CA ALA A 284 9.74 -1.60 -19.49
C ALA A 284 8.95 -1.69 -18.17
N ALA A 285 9.52 -1.21 -17.08
CA ALA A 285 8.83 -1.20 -15.78
C ALA A 285 7.60 -0.31 -15.79
N GLN A 286 7.66 0.86 -16.43
CA GLN A 286 6.54 1.79 -16.54
C GLN A 286 5.35 1.19 -17.31
N LYS A 287 5.60 0.39 -18.36
CA LYS A 287 4.57 -0.40 -19.06
C LYS A 287 3.94 -1.44 -18.16
N LEU A 288 4.72 -2.14 -17.34
CA LEU A 288 4.20 -3.11 -16.38
C LEU A 288 3.36 -2.45 -15.29
N TRP A 289 3.77 -1.27 -14.81
CA TRP A 289 2.97 -0.47 -13.90
C TRP A 289 1.62 -0.06 -14.54
N ALA A 290 1.65 0.43 -15.79
CA ALA A 290 0.44 0.78 -16.52
C ALA A 290 -0.50 -0.43 -16.73
N GLN A 291 0.07 -1.57 -17.14
CA GLN A 291 -0.66 -2.83 -17.25
C GLN A 291 -1.26 -3.29 -15.92
N SER A 292 -0.62 -2.96 -14.80
CA SER A 292 -1.13 -3.26 -13.45
C SER A 292 -2.17 -2.23 -12.94
N GLY A 293 -2.53 -1.23 -13.77
CA GLY A 293 -3.55 -0.24 -13.45
C GLY A 293 -3.00 1.07 -12.87
N PHE A 294 -1.68 1.20 -12.70
CA PHE A 294 -1.07 2.45 -12.23
C PHE A 294 -0.80 3.42 -13.38
N ARG A 295 -0.98 4.71 -13.13
CA ARG A 295 -0.62 5.76 -14.09
C ARG A 295 0.90 5.90 -14.14
N PRO A 296 1.54 5.67 -15.30
CA PRO A 296 3.00 5.78 -15.43
C PRO A 296 3.45 7.23 -15.31
N VAL A 297 4.69 7.42 -14.83
CA VAL A 297 5.32 8.75 -14.77
C VAL A 297 6.09 9.07 -16.08
N ASP A 298 6.41 8.06 -16.89
CA ASP A 298 7.00 8.25 -18.20
C ASP A 298 5.95 8.79 -19.19
N PRO A 299 6.15 9.97 -19.79
CA PRO A 299 5.16 10.58 -20.69
C PRO A 299 4.90 9.77 -21.97
N ALA A 300 5.90 9.06 -22.49
CA ALA A 300 5.74 8.25 -23.71
C ALA A 300 4.88 7.03 -23.40
N VAL A 301 5.17 6.33 -22.30
CA VAL A 301 4.33 5.21 -21.84
C VAL A 301 2.92 5.70 -21.47
N ALA A 302 2.79 6.85 -20.80
CA ALA A 302 1.48 7.43 -20.49
C ALA A 302 0.65 7.68 -21.75
N ALA A 303 1.28 8.11 -22.86
CA ALA A 303 0.60 8.30 -24.13
C ALA A 303 0.06 7.00 -24.72
N ASP A 304 0.79 5.88 -24.59
CA ASP A 304 0.34 4.57 -25.07
C ASP A 304 -0.87 4.04 -24.30
N PHE A 305 -1.06 4.46 -23.05
CA PHE A 305 -2.12 3.99 -22.16
C PHE A 305 -3.28 4.99 -21.96
N ARG A 306 -3.40 6.03 -22.82
CA ARG A 306 -4.46 7.07 -22.71
C ARG A 306 -5.88 6.49 -22.69
N GLY A 307 -6.12 5.40 -23.42
CA GLY A 307 -7.43 4.74 -23.44
C GLY A 307 -7.81 4.07 -22.13
N GLN A 308 -6.80 3.65 -21.34
CA GLN A 308 -7.02 3.05 -20.03
C GLN A 308 -7.18 4.10 -18.91
N PHE A 309 -6.56 5.27 -19.07
CA PHE A 309 -6.50 6.31 -18.04
C PHE A 309 -7.11 7.62 -18.54
N PRO A 310 -8.45 7.74 -18.54
CA PRO A 310 -9.09 8.99 -18.96
C PRO A 310 -8.66 10.16 -18.07
N VAL A 311 -8.46 11.32 -18.67
CA VAL A 311 -8.08 12.53 -17.95
C VAL A 311 -9.35 13.19 -17.41
N PRO A 312 -9.48 13.38 -16.09
CA PRO A 312 -10.60 14.14 -15.50
C PRO A 312 -10.63 15.58 -16.00
N ALA A 313 -11.80 16.21 -15.99
CA ALA A 313 -11.95 17.61 -16.39
C ALA A 313 -11.09 18.55 -15.54
N LYS A 314 -10.96 18.24 -14.23
CA LYS A 314 -9.98 18.86 -13.31
C LYS A 314 -9.30 17.81 -12.49
N LEU A 315 -7.98 17.79 -12.56
CA LEU A 315 -7.13 16.95 -11.72
C LEU A 315 -6.40 17.85 -10.71
N TRP A 316 -6.85 17.82 -9.46
CA TRP A 316 -6.20 18.51 -8.35
C TRP A 316 -4.91 17.80 -7.96
N THR A 317 -3.93 18.55 -7.52
CA THR A 317 -2.62 18.06 -7.08
C THR A 317 -2.30 18.56 -5.68
N ILE A 318 -1.33 17.93 -5.03
CA ILE A 318 -0.85 18.42 -3.72
C ILE A 318 -0.25 19.83 -3.83
N ALA A 319 0.31 20.19 -4.97
CA ALA A 319 0.83 21.52 -5.23
C ALA A 319 -0.28 22.58 -5.28
N ASP A 320 -1.48 22.24 -5.79
CA ASP A 320 -2.63 23.15 -5.78
C ASP A 320 -3.08 23.51 -4.35
N LEU A 321 -2.76 22.67 -3.37
CA LEU A 321 -3.05 22.86 -1.95
C LEU A 321 -1.86 23.44 -1.15
N GLY A 322 -0.75 23.81 -1.81
CA GLY A 322 0.45 24.37 -1.20
C GLY A 322 1.51 23.34 -0.78
N GLY A 323 1.36 22.07 -1.13
CA GLY A 323 2.30 20.99 -0.80
C GLY A 323 2.03 20.31 0.54
N TRP A 324 2.72 19.18 0.79
CA TRP A 324 2.54 18.40 1.99
C TRP A 324 2.94 19.11 3.28
N ASP A 325 3.89 20.04 3.22
CA ASP A 325 4.31 20.84 4.38
C ASP A 325 3.19 21.73 4.92
N ILE A 326 2.21 22.09 4.07
CA ILE A 326 1.00 22.81 4.47
C ILE A 326 -0.14 21.85 4.79
N VAL A 327 -0.38 20.87 3.91
CA VAL A 327 -1.55 19.99 3.98
C VAL A 327 -1.49 19.04 5.17
N ASP A 328 -0.33 18.43 5.44
CA ASP A 328 -0.24 17.44 6.53
C ASP A 328 -0.48 18.07 7.91
N PRO A 329 0.17 19.18 8.31
CA PRO A 329 -0.13 19.87 9.57
C PRO A 329 -1.58 20.37 9.67
N GLN A 330 -2.12 20.91 8.58
CA GLN A 330 -3.46 21.50 8.58
C GLN A 330 -4.58 20.47 8.66
N LEU A 331 -4.41 19.33 7.96
CA LEU A 331 -5.50 18.35 7.78
C LEU A 331 -5.28 17.02 8.51
N PHE A 332 -4.04 16.53 8.62
CA PHE A 332 -3.76 15.15 9.03
C PHE A 332 -2.84 14.99 10.25
N ASP A 333 -2.19 16.03 10.74
CA ASP A 333 -1.40 15.94 11.97
C ASP A 333 -2.26 15.49 13.14
N LYS A 334 -1.67 14.69 14.04
CA LYS A 334 -2.41 14.10 15.19
C LYS A 334 -2.94 15.15 16.18
N GLY A 335 -2.24 16.27 16.34
CA GLY A 335 -2.62 17.31 17.28
C GLY A 335 -3.45 18.44 16.67
N THR A 336 -3.11 18.84 15.44
CA THR A 336 -3.66 20.04 14.78
C THR A 336 -4.60 19.74 13.63
N GLY A 337 -4.43 18.61 12.94
CA GLY A 337 -5.11 18.29 11.70
C GLY A 337 -6.63 18.21 11.81
N ASN A 338 -7.34 19.00 11.01
CA ASN A 338 -8.80 19.10 11.06
C ASN A 338 -9.50 17.79 10.73
N ILE A 339 -9.03 17.07 9.71
CA ILE A 339 -9.61 15.76 9.32
C ILE A 339 -9.30 14.71 10.38
N THR A 340 -8.08 14.71 10.93
CA THR A 340 -7.72 13.81 12.03
C THR A 340 -8.64 14.01 13.24
N LYS A 341 -8.92 15.25 13.64
CA LYS A 341 -9.85 15.56 14.74
C LYS A 341 -11.26 15.02 14.47
N ILE A 342 -11.76 15.18 13.24
CA ILE A 342 -13.06 14.62 12.84
C ILE A 342 -13.07 13.10 13.02
N TYR A 343 -12.03 12.41 12.55
CA TYR A 343 -11.91 10.96 12.70
C TYR A 343 -11.84 10.51 14.16
N MET A 344 -11.04 11.19 14.99
CA MET A 344 -10.91 10.85 16.41
C MET A 344 -12.25 11.01 17.16
N GLN A 345 -13.09 11.97 16.79
CA GLN A 345 -14.41 12.17 17.39
C GLN A 345 -15.45 11.09 17.04
N VAL A 346 -15.26 10.38 15.93
CA VAL A 346 -16.20 9.31 15.51
C VAL A 346 -15.67 7.90 15.79
N THR A 347 -14.43 7.77 16.27
CA THR A 347 -13.80 6.48 16.61
C THR A 347 -13.51 6.31 18.10
N GLY A 348 -13.56 7.37 18.89
CA GLY A 348 -13.46 7.40 20.36
C GLY A 348 -14.83 7.31 20.96
#